data_cfba894460c526cb2f928fbe0f35abdb
#
_entry.id   cfba894460c526cb2f928fbe0f35abdb
#
_cell.length_a   1.000
_cell.length_b   1.000
_cell.length_c   1.000
_cell.angle_alpha   90.00
_cell.angle_beta   90.00
_cell.angle_gamma   90.00
#
_symmetry.space_group_name_H-M   'P 1'
#
loop_
_entity.id
_entity.type
_entity.pdbx_description
1 polymer ?
#
loop_
_entity_poly.entity_id
_entity_poly.type
_entity_poly.pdbx_seq_one_letter_code
_entity_poly.pdbx_strand_id
1 'polypeptide(L)'
;YGAWHDIEVDDDVTTFVEYENGATGVFITTTGDGKGTNRFEVQMDGAKLVVEDDKLTVTEFDVKESEFTKTNTEVFGSIKTHNLEIEIEKTNPQHIGVINAWAGKILHGTPLIAEGAEGLKGVILSNAMHLSDFLGREVEIPFDEDLYYEELMKRVATSKKKENVTATFADTNGTYGGAKV
;
A
#
# COMPACT_ATOMS: atom_id res chain seq x y z
N TYR A 1 10.74 -10.51 -10.68
CA TYR A 1 11.59 -11.09 -9.62
C TYR A 1 13.05 -10.81 -9.90
N GLY A 2 13.80 -10.31 -8.91
CA GLY A 2 15.21 -10.02 -9.05
C GLY A 2 15.52 -8.98 -10.13
N ALA A 3 14.66 -7.96 -10.29
CA ALA A 3 14.88 -6.90 -11.26
C ALA A 3 16.08 -6.03 -10.90
N TRP A 4 16.28 -5.81 -9.62
CA TRP A 4 17.34 -4.95 -9.06
C TRP A 4 18.35 -5.71 -8.22
N HIS A 5 17.93 -6.81 -7.60
CA HIS A 5 18.74 -7.62 -6.69
C HIS A 5 18.83 -9.08 -7.17
N ASP A 6 19.90 -9.75 -6.81
CA ASP A 6 20.05 -11.20 -7.06
C ASP A 6 19.20 -11.99 -6.04
N ILE A 7 17.88 -11.95 -6.21
CA ILE A 7 16.88 -12.63 -5.38
C ILE A 7 15.81 -13.30 -6.24
N GLU A 8 15.14 -14.32 -5.72
CA GLU A 8 14.08 -15.06 -6.41
C GLU A 8 12.66 -14.59 -5.98
N VAL A 9 12.58 -13.45 -5.27
CA VAL A 9 11.32 -12.79 -4.90
C VAL A 9 11.17 -11.46 -5.64
N ASP A 10 10.01 -10.88 -5.56
CA ASP A 10 9.73 -9.58 -6.14
C ASP A 10 10.49 -8.47 -5.42
N ASP A 11 11.08 -7.58 -6.17
CA ASP A 11 11.73 -6.35 -5.73
C ASP A 11 11.24 -5.12 -6.53
N ASP A 12 10.33 -5.35 -7.46
CA ASP A 12 9.65 -4.34 -8.25
C ASP A 12 8.25 -4.86 -8.63
N VAL A 13 7.20 -4.17 -8.20
CA VAL A 13 5.80 -4.54 -8.44
C VAL A 13 5.00 -3.34 -8.89
N THR A 14 4.26 -3.49 -9.97
CA THR A 14 3.22 -2.54 -10.39
C THR A 14 1.93 -3.31 -10.61
N THR A 15 0.88 -2.89 -9.92
CA THR A 15 -0.42 -3.54 -10.00
C THR A 15 -1.50 -2.53 -10.33
N PHE A 16 -2.38 -2.88 -11.25
CA PHE A 16 -3.64 -2.18 -11.52
C PHE A 16 -4.78 -2.94 -10.87
N VAL A 17 -5.68 -2.22 -10.23
CA VAL A 17 -6.83 -2.79 -9.51
C VAL A 17 -8.11 -2.10 -9.97
N GLU A 18 -9.14 -2.89 -10.23
CA GLU A 18 -10.50 -2.42 -10.49
C GLU A 18 -11.43 -2.87 -9.36
N TYR A 19 -12.34 -2.00 -8.97
CA TYR A 19 -13.33 -2.27 -7.93
C TYR A 19 -14.72 -2.37 -8.54
N GLU A 20 -15.61 -3.15 -7.93
CA GLU A 20 -17.00 -3.35 -8.39
C GLU A 20 -17.76 -2.02 -8.57
N ASN A 21 -17.44 -1.00 -7.80
CA ASN A 21 -18.07 0.32 -7.91
C ASN A 21 -17.50 1.20 -9.04
N GLY A 22 -16.58 0.67 -9.85
CA GLY A 22 -15.92 1.37 -10.95
C GLY A 22 -14.72 2.22 -10.55
N ALA A 23 -14.34 2.24 -9.27
CA ALA A 23 -13.07 2.85 -8.86
C ALA A 23 -11.89 2.03 -9.38
N THR A 24 -10.77 2.69 -9.62
CA THR A 24 -9.51 2.05 -10.03
C THR A 24 -8.39 2.43 -9.08
N GLY A 25 -7.36 1.62 -9.01
CA GLY A 25 -6.17 1.90 -8.23
C GLY A 25 -4.91 1.40 -8.92
N VAL A 26 -3.79 2.05 -8.60
CA VAL A 26 -2.46 1.60 -8.99
C VAL A 26 -1.62 1.48 -7.73
N PHE A 27 -1.03 0.32 -7.52
CA PHE A 27 -0.08 0.08 -6.45
C PHE A 27 1.29 -0.14 -7.07
N ILE A 28 2.28 0.64 -6.62
CA ILE A 28 3.66 0.55 -7.07
C ILE A 28 4.54 0.41 -5.83
N THR A 29 5.40 -0.59 -5.84
CA THR A 29 6.45 -0.74 -4.83
C THR A 29 7.72 -1.26 -5.49
N THR A 30 8.85 -0.69 -5.12
CA THR A 30 10.16 -1.09 -5.66
C THR A 30 11.25 -0.85 -4.63
N THR A 31 12.27 -1.69 -4.64
CA THR A 31 13.51 -1.50 -3.89
C THR A 31 14.61 -0.89 -4.77
N GLY A 32 14.32 -0.63 -6.06
CA GLY A 32 15.26 -0.06 -7.03
C GLY A 32 15.25 1.46 -7.10
N ASP A 33 14.39 2.15 -6.35
CA ASP A 33 14.35 3.61 -6.28
C ASP A 33 15.26 4.13 -5.16
N GLY A 34 16.36 4.76 -5.53
CA GLY A 34 17.39 5.19 -4.59
C GLY A 34 16.94 6.27 -3.59
N LYS A 35 15.96 7.10 -3.94
CA LYS A 35 15.35 8.08 -3.02
C LYS A 35 14.15 7.50 -2.29
N GLY A 36 13.39 6.68 -2.99
CA GLY A 36 12.09 6.17 -2.56
C GLY A 36 11.02 7.25 -2.53
N THR A 37 9.78 6.84 -2.75
CA THR A 37 8.59 7.67 -2.63
C THR A 37 7.57 6.93 -1.79
N ASN A 38 7.15 7.53 -0.69
CA ASN A 38 6.05 7.00 0.11
C ASN A 38 4.86 7.96 -0.05
N ARG A 39 4.00 7.65 -1.03
CA ARG A 39 2.87 8.49 -1.39
C ARG A 39 1.59 7.66 -1.46
N PHE A 40 0.57 8.16 -0.81
CA PHE A 40 -0.79 7.64 -0.94
C PHE A 40 -1.70 8.77 -1.45
N GLU A 41 -2.36 8.53 -2.56
CA GLU A 41 -3.25 9.51 -3.18
C GLU A 41 -4.61 8.88 -3.44
N VAL A 42 -5.68 9.61 -3.10
CA VAL A 42 -7.06 9.24 -3.41
C VAL A 42 -7.76 10.39 -4.10
N GLN A 43 -8.16 10.17 -5.35
CA GLN A 43 -9.04 11.08 -6.07
C GLN A 43 -10.49 10.65 -5.83
N MET A 44 -11.29 11.56 -5.32
CA MET A 44 -12.72 11.38 -5.11
C MET A 44 -13.51 12.36 -5.97
N ASP A 45 -14.83 12.19 -6.01
CA ASP A 45 -15.73 13.05 -6.79
C ASP A 45 -15.73 14.54 -6.35
N GLY A 46 -15.52 14.79 -5.07
CA GLY A 46 -15.54 16.15 -4.51
C GLY A 46 -14.24 16.60 -3.85
N ALA A 47 -13.22 15.78 -3.83
CA ALA A 47 -11.96 16.10 -3.19
C ALA A 47 -10.81 15.22 -3.66
N LYS A 48 -9.59 15.67 -3.42
CA LYS A 48 -8.36 14.90 -3.57
C LYS A 48 -7.60 14.88 -2.24
N LEU A 49 -7.18 13.69 -1.82
CA LEU A 49 -6.33 13.49 -0.64
C LEU A 49 -4.95 13.03 -1.09
N VAL A 50 -3.92 13.60 -0.48
CA VAL A 50 -2.53 13.17 -0.68
C VAL A 50 -1.85 13.07 0.66
N VAL A 51 -1.27 11.91 0.95
CA VAL A 51 -0.35 11.70 2.07
C VAL A 51 1.03 11.48 1.50
N GLU A 52 1.95 12.36 1.83
CA GLU A 52 3.35 12.29 1.40
C GLU A 52 4.23 13.05 2.41
N ASP A 53 5.41 12.54 2.71
CA ASP A 53 6.35 13.14 3.66
C ASP A 53 5.71 13.49 5.03
N ASP A 54 4.92 12.57 5.57
CA ASP A 54 4.18 12.75 6.83
C ASP A 54 3.20 13.95 6.84
N LYS A 55 2.75 14.38 5.66
CA LYS A 55 1.78 15.45 5.50
C LYS A 55 0.52 14.94 4.83
N LEU A 56 -0.62 15.37 5.34
CA LEU A 56 -1.91 15.19 4.68
C LEU A 56 -2.31 16.51 4.01
N THR A 57 -2.50 16.43 2.70
CA THR A 57 -3.10 17.53 1.92
C THR A 57 -4.49 17.10 1.48
N VAL A 58 -5.50 17.90 1.78
CA VAL A 58 -6.86 17.72 1.29
C VAL A 58 -7.20 18.91 0.41
N THR A 59 -7.58 18.64 -0.82
CA THR A 59 -8.04 19.66 -1.78
C THR A 59 -9.51 19.41 -2.05
N GLU A 60 -10.38 20.30 -1.60
CA GLU A 60 -11.82 20.28 -1.90
C GLU A 60 -12.12 20.92 -3.25
N PHE A 61 -13.14 20.44 -3.91
CA PHE A 61 -13.67 20.95 -5.16
C PHE A 61 -14.97 21.73 -4.91
N ASP A 62 -15.09 22.92 -5.49
CA ASP A 62 -16.30 23.75 -5.35
C ASP A 62 -17.54 23.05 -5.93
N VAL A 63 -17.33 22.19 -6.92
CA VAL A 63 -18.37 21.40 -7.59
C VAL A 63 -17.81 19.99 -7.78
N LYS A 64 -18.65 18.98 -7.61
CA LYS A 64 -18.27 17.60 -7.88
C LYS A 64 -17.83 17.40 -9.32
N GLU A 65 -16.80 16.60 -9.55
CA GLU A 65 -16.29 16.29 -10.88
C GLU A 65 -17.36 15.71 -11.79
N SER A 66 -18.18 14.80 -11.26
CA SER A 66 -19.29 14.18 -11.97
C SER A 66 -20.39 15.17 -12.41
N GLU A 67 -20.54 16.28 -11.68
CA GLU A 67 -21.45 17.37 -12.05
C GLU A 67 -20.80 18.32 -13.07
N PHE A 68 -19.57 18.72 -12.81
CA PHE A 68 -18.79 19.57 -13.71
C PHE A 68 -18.69 18.98 -15.10
N THR A 69 -18.35 17.70 -15.21
CA THR A 69 -18.23 17.00 -16.51
C THR A 69 -19.54 17.05 -17.32
N LYS A 70 -20.71 17.07 -16.66
CA LYS A 70 -22.01 17.12 -17.34
C LYS A 70 -22.42 18.53 -17.76
N THR A 71 -21.93 19.54 -17.04
CA THR A 71 -22.38 20.94 -17.20
C THR A 71 -21.36 21.84 -17.88
N ASN A 72 -20.10 21.45 -17.90
CA ASN A 72 -19.02 22.23 -18.50
C ASN A 72 -19.16 22.26 -20.03
N THR A 73 -19.09 23.47 -20.59
CA THR A 73 -19.12 23.71 -22.03
C THR A 73 -17.77 24.22 -22.59
N GLU A 74 -16.80 24.44 -21.70
CA GLU A 74 -15.48 24.93 -22.07
C GLU A 74 -14.56 23.77 -22.46
N VAL A 75 -13.74 23.93 -23.48
CA VAL A 75 -12.79 22.91 -23.95
C VAL A 75 -11.71 22.59 -22.88
N PHE A 76 -11.30 23.61 -22.11
CA PHE A 76 -10.30 23.51 -21.06
C PHE A 76 -10.85 24.06 -19.72
N GLY A 77 -12.11 23.77 -19.43
CA GLY A 77 -12.70 24.16 -18.16
C GLY A 77 -12.00 23.50 -16.97
N SER A 78 -11.97 24.20 -15.85
CA SER A 78 -11.38 23.67 -14.62
C SER A 78 -12.29 23.93 -13.42
N ILE A 79 -12.33 22.99 -12.50
CA ILE A 79 -13.03 23.14 -11.22
C ILE A 79 -12.18 24.03 -10.32
N LYS A 80 -12.83 24.99 -9.65
CA LYS A 80 -12.16 25.74 -8.59
C LYS A 80 -11.94 24.82 -7.39
N THR A 81 -10.76 24.93 -6.81
CA THR A 81 -10.34 24.09 -5.70
C THR A 81 -9.76 24.94 -4.57
N HIS A 82 -9.83 24.43 -3.35
CA HIS A 82 -9.15 25.03 -2.21
C HIS A 82 -8.61 23.95 -1.28
N ASN A 83 -7.47 24.24 -0.69
CA ASN A 83 -6.82 23.33 0.26
C ASN A 83 -7.41 23.55 1.66
N LEU A 84 -7.69 22.43 2.32
CA LEU A 84 -8.02 22.42 3.73
C LEU A 84 -6.75 22.24 4.56
N GLU A 85 -6.62 23.05 5.60
CA GLU A 85 -5.63 22.82 6.64
C GLU A 85 -6.18 21.77 7.60
N ILE A 86 -5.51 20.61 7.67
CA ILE A 86 -5.89 19.53 8.57
C ILE A 86 -4.81 19.42 9.64
N GLU A 87 -5.21 19.70 10.89
CA GLU A 87 -4.34 19.38 12.03
C GLU A 87 -4.29 17.87 12.22
N ILE A 88 -3.10 17.31 12.07
CA ILE A 88 -2.82 15.90 12.38
C ILE A 88 -2.12 15.80 13.72
N GLU A 89 -2.42 14.76 14.47
CA GLU A 89 -1.70 14.47 15.69
C GLU A 89 -0.22 14.20 15.37
N LYS A 90 0.68 14.92 16.03
CA LYS A 90 2.13 14.84 15.76
C LYS A 90 2.80 13.67 16.47
N THR A 91 2.10 13.03 17.40
CA THR A 91 2.62 11.87 18.13
C THR A 91 2.38 10.60 17.34
N ASN A 92 3.46 10.00 16.86
CA ASN A 92 3.42 8.69 16.23
C ASN A 92 4.28 7.70 17.06
N PRO A 93 3.70 6.99 18.02
CA PRO A 93 4.44 6.05 18.85
C PRO A 93 4.83 4.76 18.12
N GLN A 94 4.48 4.62 16.85
CA GLN A 94 4.85 3.51 15.97
C GLN A 94 4.67 2.13 16.63
N HIS A 95 5.69 1.29 16.63
CA HIS A 95 5.63 -0.07 17.19
C HIS A 95 5.29 -0.10 18.68
N ILE A 96 5.75 0.87 19.46
CA ILE A 96 5.43 0.99 20.88
C ILE A 96 3.93 1.22 21.07
N GLY A 97 3.33 2.06 20.22
CA GLY A 97 1.89 2.31 20.23
C GLY A 97 1.08 1.05 19.91
N VAL A 98 1.50 0.29 18.91
CA VAL A 98 0.86 -0.98 18.53
C VAL A 98 0.93 -1.99 19.68
N ILE A 99 2.09 -2.17 20.28
CA ILE A 99 2.28 -3.11 21.40
C ILE A 99 1.44 -2.69 22.63
N ASN A 100 1.43 -1.40 22.96
CA ASN A 100 0.63 -0.88 24.07
C ASN A 100 -0.87 -1.02 23.81
N ALA A 101 -1.33 -0.77 22.60
CA ALA A 101 -2.74 -0.96 22.22
C ALA A 101 -3.15 -2.44 22.36
N TRP A 102 -2.31 -3.34 21.88
CA TRP A 102 -2.55 -4.78 22.03
C TRP A 102 -2.57 -5.25 23.48
N ALA A 103 -1.61 -4.80 24.30
CA ALA A 103 -1.60 -5.06 25.74
C ALA A 103 -2.85 -4.48 26.43
N GLY A 104 -3.25 -3.25 26.08
CA GLY A 104 -4.46 -2.63 26.59
C GLY A 104 -5.74 -3.41 26.23
N LYS A 105 -5.81 -3.99 25.04
CA LYS A 105 -6.90 -4.87 24.63
C LYS A 105 -6.99 -6.10 25.54
N ILE A 106 -5.86 -6.76 25.81
CA ILE A 106 -5.81 -7.96 26.63
C ILE A 106 -6.15 -7.66 28.09
N LEU A 107 -5.56 -6.61 28.66
CA LEU A 107 -5.65 -6.30 30.09
C LEU A 107 -6.95 -5.56 30.46
N HIS A 108 -7.47 -4.74 29.58
CA HIS A 108 -8.52 -3.79 29.89
C HIS A 108 -9.70 -3.84 28.90
N GLY A 109 -9.63 -4.65 27.86
CA GLY A 109 -10.67 -4.73 26.83
C GLY A 109 -10.73 -3.50 25.91
N THR A 110 -9.72 -2.65 25.88
CA THR A 110 -9.66 -1.44 25.05
C THR A 110 -9.84 -1.80 23.58
N PRO A 111 -10.68 -1.11 22.81
CA PRO A 111 -10.82 -1.35 21.38
C PRO A 111 -9.50 -1.15 20.63
N LEU A 112 -9.22 -2.02 19.64
CA LEU A 112 -8.12 -1.83 18.71
C LEU A 112 -8.58 -0.99 17.54
N ILE A 113 -7.72 -0.13 17.03
CA ILE A 113 -7.94 0.63 15.79
C ILE A 113 -7.90 -0.33 14.59
N ALA A 114 -6.99 -1.31 14.64
CA ALA A 114 -6.85 -2.35 13.63
C ALA A 114 -6.73 -3.71 14.34
N GLU A 115 -7.64 -4.61 14.04
CA GLU A 115 -7.59 -5.98 14.58
C GLU A 115 -6.66 -6.85 13.72
N GLY A 116 -6.04 -7.87 14.34
CA GLY A 116 -5.11 -8.76 13.63
C GLY A 116 -5.74 -9.46 12.42
N ALA A 117 -7.04 -9.75 12.47
CA ALA A 117 -7.78 -10.35 11.36
C ALA A 117 -7.83 -9.44 10.10
N GLU A 118 -7.70 -8.13 10.27
CA GLU A 118 -7.65 -7.21 9.10
C GLU A 118 -6.38 -7.39 8.27
N GLY A 119 -5.32 -7.90 8.88
CA GLY A 119 -4.08 -8.23 8.16
C GLY A 119 -4.27 -9.27 7.05
N LEU A 120 -5.31 -10.12 7.14
CA LEU A 120 -5.66 -11.06 6.08
C LEU A 120 -5.98 -10.36 4.76
N LYS A 121 -6.57 -9.16 4.81
CA LYS A 121 -6.88 -8.38 3.60
C LYS A 121 -5.59 -8.03 2.83
N GLY A 122 -4.54 -7.64 3.53
CA GLY A 122 -3.24 -7.36 2.92
C GLY A 122 -2.60 -8.61 2.30
N VAL A 123 -2.70 -9.75 2.99
CA VAL A 123 -2.19 -11.04 2.47
C VAL A 123 -2.96 -11.47 1.23
N ILE A 124 -4.29 -11.37 1.24
CA ILE A 124 -5.13 -11.70 0.08
C ILE A 124 -4.76 -10.83 -1.12
N LEU A 125 -4.60 -9.52 -0.93
CA LEU A 125 -4.18 -8.62 -2.00
C LEU A 125 -2.80 -8.99 -2.56
N SER A 126 -1.82 -9.23 -1.70
CA SER A 126 -0.47 -9.64 -2.12
C SER A 126 -0.49 -10.95 -2.89
N ASN A 127 -1.23 -11.95 -2.39
CA ASN A 127 -1.34 -13.23 -3.06
C ASN A 127 -2.07 -13.14 -4.41
N ALA A 128 -3.09 -12.26 -4.52
CA ALA A 128 -3.76 -12.00 -5.80
C ALA A 128 -2.83 -11.36 -6.82
N MET A 129 -1.99 -10.40 -6.40
CA MET A 129 -0.98 -9.78 -7.26
C MET A 129 0.01 -10.83 -7.79
N HIS A 130 0.54 -11.68 -6.91
CA HIS A 130 1.42 -12.78 -7.31
C HIS A 130 0.72 -13.76 -8.24
N LEU A 131 -0.52 -14.16 -7.93
CA LEU A 131 -1.26 -15.10 -8.77
C LEU A 131 -1.54 -14.52 -10.17
N SER A 132 -1.85 -13.23 -10.24
CA SER A 132 -2.03 -12.52 -11.51
C SER A 132 -0.76 -12.57 -12.37
N ASP A 133 0.41 -12.30 -11.77
CA ASP A 133 1.70 -12.41 -12.42
C ASP A 133 2.00 -13.86 -12.84
N PHE A 134 1.78 -14.83 -11.96
CA PHE A 134 2.02 -16.25 -12.23
C PHE A 134 1.21 -16.77 -13.40
N LEU A 135 -0.02 -16.30 -13.55
CA LEU A 135 -0.95 -16.74 -14.59
C LEU A 135 -0.91 -15.86 -15.85
N GLY A 136 -0.27 -14.66 -15.78
CA GLY A 136 -0.25 -13.67 -16.85
C GLY A 136 -1.64 -13.15 -17.22
N ARG A 137 -2.55 -13.06 -16.25
CA ARG A 137 -3.92 -12.60 -16.43
C ARG A 137 -4.49 -11.96 -15.19
N GLU A 138 -5.61 -11.26 -15.35
CA GLU A 138 -6.42 -10.74 -14.26
C GLU A 138 -6.88 -11.84 -13.30
N VAL A 139 -6.93 -11.51 -12.01
CA VAL A 139 -7.40 -12.36 -10.92
C VAL A 139 -8.44 -11.61 -10.11
N GLU A 140 -9.64 -12.17 -10.04
CA GLU A 140 -10.71 -11.66 -9.18
C GLU A 140 -10.50 -12.07 -7.72
N ILE A 141 -10.90 -11.20 -6.79
CA ILE A 141 -10.92 -11.50 -5.36
C ILE A 141 -12.37 -11.69 -4.93
N PRO A 142 -12.73 -12.79 -4.26
CA PRO A 142 -11.86 -13.88 -3.80
C PRO A 142 -11.40 -14.82 -4.93
N PHE A 143 -10.15 -15.27 -4.85
CA PHE A 143 -9.56 -16.22 -5.78
C PHE A 143 -9.48 -17.63 -5.16
N ASP A 144 -9.15 -18.62 -6.00
CA ASP A 144 -8.89 -19.99 -5.58
C ASP A 144 -7.52 -20.08 -4.87
N GLU A 145 -7.54 -20.27 -3.56
CA GLU A 145 -6.34 -20.35 -2.71
C GLU A 145 -5.49 -21.59 -2.99
N ASP A 146 -6.13 -22.70 -3.38
CA ASP A 146 -5.43 -23.93 -3.75
C ASP A 146 -4.65 -23.72 -5.06
N LEU A 147 -5.24 -23.04 -6.03
CA LEU A 147 -4.54 -22.65 -7.26
C LEU A 147 -3.33 -21.74 -6.96
N TYR A 148 -3.47 -20.76 -6.07
CA TYR A 148 -2.34 -19.93 -5.65
C TYR A 148 -1.23 -20.79 -5.03
N TYR A 149 -1.59 -21.70 -4.12
CA TYR A 149 -0.64 -22.59 -3.48
C TYR A 149 0.10 -23.48 -4.49
N GLU A 150 -0.62 -24.07 -5.43
CA GLU A 150 -0.02 -24.90 -6.50
C GLU A 150 0.98 -24.10 -7.34
N GLU A 151 0.62 -22.89 -7.77
CA GLU A 151 1.49 -22.03 -8.56
C GLU A 151 2.73 -21.57 -7.78
N LEU A 152 2.58 -21.27 -6.49
CA LEU A 152 3.69 -20.96 -5.59
C LEU A 152 4.63 -22.17 -5.45
N MET A 153 4.08 -23.37 -5.24
CA MET A 153 4.88 -24.59 -5.06
C MET A 153 5.66 -24.99 -6.32
N LYS A 154 5.17 -24.69 -7.51
CA LYS A 154 5.94 -24.86 -8.76
C LYS A 154 7.22 -24.03 -8.74
N ARG A 155 7.16 -22.80 -8.20
CA ARG A 155 8.32 -21.90 -8.07
C ARG A 155 9.25 -22.34 -6.97
N VAL A 156 8.72 -22.76 -5.82
CA VAL A 156 9.50 -23.33 -4.71
C VAL A 156 10.30 -24.55 -5.18
N ALA A 157 9.72 -25.42 -6.01
CA ALA A 157 10.40 -26.61 -6.51
C ALA A 157 11.61 -26.30 -7.42
N THR A 158 11.65 -25.12 -8.03
CA THR A 158 12.76 -24.68 -8.89
C THR A 158 13.72 -23.71 -8.20
N SER A 159 13.36 -23.24 -7.01
CA SER A 159 14.16 -22.31 -6.21
C SER A 159 15.49 -22.94 -5.78
N LYS A 160 16.53 -22.14 -5.81
CA LYS A 160 17.89 -22.57 -5.46
C LYS A 160 18.37 -21.84 -4.21
N LYS A 161 18.85 -22.62 -3.26
CA LYS A 161 19.50 -22.03 -2.09
C LYS A 161 20.79 -21.33 -2.53
N LYS A 162 20.96 -20.07 -2.13
CA LYS A 162 22.23 -19.38 -2.34
C LYS A 162 23.36 -20.08 -1.61
N GLU A 163 24.44 -20.34 -2.31
CA GLU A 163 25.68 -20.87 -1.74
C GLU A 163 26.60 -19.70 -1.38
N ASN A 164 27.45 -19.90 -0.38
CA ASN A 164 28.47 -18.92 0.06
C ASN A 164 27.90 -17.56 0.55
N VAL A 165 26.75 -17.59 1.19
CA VAL A 165 26.18 -16.39 1.82
C VAL A 165 26.98 -16.03 3.07
N THR A 166 27.65 -14.88 3.04
CA THR A 166 28.23 -14.28 4.24
C THR A 166 27.15 -13.55 4.99
N ALA A 167 26.92 -13.89 6.25
CA ALA A 167 25.96 -13.16 7.08
C ALA A 167 26.47 -11.72 7.28
N THR A 168 25.74 -10.77 6.73
CA THR A 168 25.94 -9.34 6.98
C THR A 168 24.87 -8.89 7.96
N PHE A 169 25.28 -8.40 9.11
CA PHE A 169 24.34 -7.75 10.04
C PHE A 169 24.14 -6.32 9.57
N ALA A 170 22.93 -6.00 9.13
CA ALA A 170 22.59 -4.63 8.77
C ALA A 170 22.63 -3.75 10.03
N ASP A 171 23.23 -2.56 9.93
CA ASP A 171 23.03 -1.54 10.93
C ASP A 171 21.60 -1.01 10.84
N THR A 172 20.79 -1.34 11.85
CA THR A 172 19.39 -0.90 11.93
C THR A 172 19.22 0.46 12.62
N ASN A 173 20.32 1.10 13.03
CA ASN A 173 20.27 2.45 13.57
C ASN A 173 19.78 3.42 12.48
N GLY A 174 18.65 4.06 12.74
CA GLY A 174 18.02 5.00 11.79
C GLY A 174 16.96 4.37 10.88
N THR A 175 16.76 3.04 10.90
CA THR A 175 15.55 2.44 10.32
C THR A 175 14.36 2.71 11.25
N TYR A 176 13.19 2.97 10.65
CA TYR A 176 11.94 3.27 11.37
C TYR A 176 11.96 4.60 12.19
N GLY A 177 12.60 5.62 11.64
CA GLY A 177 12.55 6.97 12.22
C GLY A 177 12.98 6.97 13.67
N GLY A 178 14.19 6.49 13.96
CA GLY A 178 14.72 6.45 15.31
C GLY A 178 14.44 7.75 16.04
N ALA A 179 13.57 7.73 17.03
CA ALA A 179 13.32 8.86 17.88
C ALA A 179 14.67 9.32 18.41
N LYS A 180 15.10 10.50 18.00
CA LYS A 180 16.19 11.18 18.72
C LYS A 180 15.65 11.42 20.13
N VAL A 181 16.11 10.60 21.08
CA VAL A 181 15.92 10.82 22.49
C VAL A 181 16.64 12.10 22.91
#